data_50c92b6503b770e4f896031530acb4a8
#
_entry.id   50c92b6503b770e4f896031530acb4a8
#
_cell.length_a   1.000
_cell.length_b   1.000
_cell.length_c   1.000
_cell.angle_alpha   90.00
_cell.angle_beta   90.00
_cell.angle_gamma   90.00
#
_symmetry.space_group_name_H-M   'P 1'
#
loop_
_entity.id
_entity.type
_entity.pdbx_description
1 polymer ?
#
loop_
_entity_poly.entity_id
_entity_poly.type
_entity_poly.pdbx_seq_one_letter_code
_entity_poly.pdbx_strand_id
1 'polypeptide(L)'
;MKHILQVLKFEYLNCIKNKAFIITTVIIMILILGMSFVPAIIMDMTKSDGDTVEGEMNVIGIIDNAYNDSDLITKSFEKVYPHSAVMVTKESIDEVKAKVDKAEYTFGVVINSPISFTYVTKNNSLMGEEIQTITSAVQSIYRAVNFEKFGVDHDRTSAILDAPIIYETVTTGTDQTKNYFSTYVLVMILYMAIVMYGQMVSQSVVTEKNTRAMEMLITCAKPTHLMFGKVLGSGLAGLTQLVVIMGTALVSIKTISLKSLPEGMSEMLTMPVSTVIYALIFFITAYFIYAFLLGSLSSLASRSEDLNTLTTPVMMIFVAAFMIVMVSMTSDINNTLMIVCSYIPFTAPIAMFARIALSDVAFYEIIISIAVQVVSIYLLGMLAAAIYKIGVLMYGKPPKFSEIFKLLREQHRENKALKAKE
;
A
#
# COMPACT_ATOMS: atom_id res chain seq x y z
N MET A 1 34.82 -14.15 13.42
CA MET A 1 33.61 -13.57 14.05
C MET A 1 33.83 -12.17 14.59
N LYS A 2 34.91 -11.83 15.29
CA LYS A 2 35.13 -10.47 15.82
C LYS A 2 35.04 -9.35 14.76
N HIS A 3 35.64 -9.54 13.59
CA HIS A 3 35.60 -8.52 12.51
C HIS A 3 34.19 -8.27 11.95
N ILE A 4 33.36 -9.31 11.78
CA ILE A 4 31.97 -9.13 11.34
C ILE A 4 31.20 -8.29 12.36
N LEU A 5 31.37 -8.56 13.65
CA LEU A 5 30.67 -7.82 14.71
C LEU A 5 31.11 -6.36 14.79
N GLN A 6 32.40 -6.08 14.53
CA GLN A 6 32.92 -4.71 14.48
C GLN A 6 32.32 -3.92 13.30
N VAL A 7 32.29 -4.54 12.11
CA VAL A 7 31.68 -3.93 10.92
C VAL A 7 30.18 -3.74 11.12
N LEU A 8 29.48 -4.74 11.65
CA LEU A 8 28.05 -4.66 11.98
C LEU A 8 27.77 -3.48 12.93
N LYS A 9 28.53 -3.37 14.03
CA LYS A 9 28.34 -2.26 14.98
C LYS A 9 28.58 -0.90 14.35
N PHE A 10 29.61 -0.80 13.52
CA PHE A 10 29.96 0.42 12.80
C PHE A 10 28.80 0.82 11.83
N GLU A 11 28.34 -0.12 11.00
CA GLU A 11 27.26 0.13 10.05
C GLU A 11 25.93 0.46 10.74
N TYR A 12 25.57 -0.29 11.79
CA TYR A 12 24.37 -0.01 12.58
C TYR A 12 24.38 1.41 13.15
N LEU A 13 25.49 1.81 13.77
CA LEU A 13 25.62 3.16 14.33
C LEU A 13 25.65 4.25 13.25
N ASN A 14 26.28 3.96 12.11
CA ASN A 14 26.29 4.87 10.97
C ASN A 14 24.88 5.10 10.40
N CYS A 15 24.09 4.01 10.29
CA CYS A 15 22.70 4.09 9.86
C CYS A 15 21.84 4.90 10.81
N ILE A 16 21.85 4.58 12.11
CA ILE A 16 20.98 5.24 13.11
C ILE A 16 21.35 6.72 13.32
N LYS A 17 22.65 7.06 13.23
CA LYS A 17 23.13 8.44 13.35
C LYS A 17 22.94 9.26 12.08
N ASN A 18 22.57 8.65 10.98
CA ASN A 18 22.33 9.34 9.72
C ASN A 18 21.13 10.29 9.86
N LYS A 19 21.33 11.56 9.49
CA LYS A 19 20.25 12.56 9.57
C LYS A 19 19.01 12.16 8.76
N ALA A 20 19.19 11.56 7.59
CA ALA A 20 18.07 11.09 6.77
C ALA A 20 17.27 10.01 7.50
N PHE A 21 17.93 9.06 8.16
CA PHE A 21 17.28 8.01 8.95
C PHE A 21 16.42 8.60 10.08
N ILE A 22 17.00 9.53 10.85
CA ILE A 22 16.29 10.17 11.97
C ILE A 22 15.11 10.99 11.45
N ILE A 23 15.33 11.81 10.42
CA ILE A 23 14.30 12.66 9.84
C ILE A 23 13.14 11.81 9.28
N THR A 24 13.43 10.77 8.50
CA THR A 24 12.38 9.89 7.96
C THR A 24 11.62 9.17 9.06
N THR A 25 12.29 8.68 10.09
CA THR A 25 11.63 8.04 11.25
C THR A 25 10.70 9.01 11.96
N VAL A 26 11.19 10.21 12.26
CA VAL A 26 10.40 11.25 12.94
C VAL A 26 9.21 11.70 12.09
N ILE A 27 9.41 11.91 10.79
CA ILE A 27 8.31 12.26 9.87
C ILE A 27 7.22 11.18 9.86
N ILE A 28 7.62 9.89 9.72
CA ILE A 28 6.66 8.79 9.73
C ILE A 28 5.92 8.71 11.07
N MET A 29 6.63 8.88 12.20
CA MET A 29 5.99 8.92 13.52
C MET A 29 4.99 10.07 13.63
N ILE A 30 5.35 11.27 13.18
CA ILE A 30 4.45 12.43 13.18
C ILE A 30 3.24 12.19 12.29
N LEU A 31 3.44 11.58 11.11
CA LEU A 31 2.33 11.24 10.22
C LEU A 31 1.37 10.22 10.85
N ILE A 32 1.89 9.18 11.50
CA ILE A 32 1.07 8.17 12.21
C ILE A 32 0.30 8.83 13.35
N LEU A 33 0.97 9.62 14.17
CA LEU A 33 0.33 10.36 15.27
C LEU A 33 -0.67 11.39 14.72
N GLY A 34 -0.32 12.13 13.67
CA GLY A 34 -1.21 13.09 13.03
C GLY A 34 -2.46 12.44 12.44
N MET A 35 -2.29 11.35 11.68
CA MET A 35 -3.41 10.58 11.14
C MET A 35 -4.33 10.04 12.23
N SER A 36 -3.79 9.71 13.38
CA SER A 36 -4.60 9.22 14.50
C SER A 36 -5.47 10.31 15.15
N PHE A 37 -5.11 11.59 15.01
CA PHE A 37 -5.92 12.74 15.48
C PHE A 37 -6.88 13.28 14.41
N VAL A 38 -6.68 12.97 13.13
CA VAL A 38 -7.53 13.45 12.02
C VAL A 38 -9.01 13.14 12.23
N PRO A 39 -9.44 11.94 12.63
CA PRO A 39 -10.85 11.66 12.89
C PRO A 39 -11.43 12.50 14.02
N ALA A 40 -10.66 12.72 15.08
CA ALA A 40 -11.09 13.56 16.21
C ALA A 40 -11.22 15.04 15.79
N ILE A 41 -10.32 15.53 14.95
CA ILE A 41 -10.36 16.90 14.42
C ILE A 41 -11.55 17.07 13.47
N ILE A 42 -11.79 16.12 12.55
CA ILE A 42 -12.95 16.15 11.64
C ILE A 42 -14.25 16.13 12.44
N MET A 43 -14.32 15.28 13.46
CA MET A 43 -15.51 15.17 14.31
C MET A 43 -15.74 16.43 15.18
N ASP A 44 -14.67 17.11 15.61
CA ASP A 44 -14.74 18.38 16.33
C ASP A 44 -15.13 19.52 15.38
N MET A 45 -14.60 19.51 14.16
CA MET A 45 -15.01 20.45 13.09
C MET A 45 -16.47 20.24 12.69
N THR A 46 -16.92 19.00 12.55
CA THR A 46 -18.34 18.69 12.24
C THR A 46 -19.27 18.92 13.44
N LYS A 47 -18.78 18.85 14.68
CA LYS A 47 -19.54 19.27 15.88
C LYS A 47 -19.54 20.78 16.06
N SER A 48 -18.47 21.47 15.70
CA SER A 48 -18.39 22.93 15.75
C SER A 48 -19.28 23.58 14.66
N ASP A 49 -19.51 22.87 13.54
CA ASP A 49 -20.48 23.28 12.53
C ASP A 49 -21.94 22.90 12.90
N GLY A 50 -22.13 22.21 14.05
CA GLY A 50 -23.45 21.90 14.61
C GLY A 50 -24.12 23.05 15.40
N ASP A 51 -23.40 24.13 15.69
CA ASP A 51 -23.97 25.40 16.09
C ASP A 51 -24.13 26.30 14.85
N THR A 52 -25.30 26.15 14.22
CA THR A 52 -25.96 27.17 13.39
C THR A 52 -25.01 28.12 12.63
N VAL A 53 -24.42 27.64 11.52
CA VAL A 53 -24.46 28.46 10.33
C VAL A 53 -25.86 28.22 9.74
N GLU A 54 -26.80 29.16 9.98
CA GLU A 54 -27.98 29.29 9.17
C GLU A 54 -27.52 29.29 7.72
N GLY A 55 -27.75 28.17 7.03
CA GLY A 55 -28.07 28.04 5.65
C GLY A 55 -27.06 28.45 4.63
N GLU A 56 -26.30 27.58 4.15
CA GLU A 56 -26.40 27.30 2.73
C GLU A 56 -27.08 25.94 2.60
N MET A 57 -28.41 25.96 2.51
CA MET A 57 -29.18 24.79 2.10
C MET A 57 -28.59 24.30 0.80
N ASN A 58 -28.07 23.06 0.76
CA ASN A 58 -27.62 22.42 -0.47
C ASN A 58 -28.80 22.48 -1.45
N VAL A 59 -28.70 23.30 -2.50
CA VAL A 59 -29.77 23.48 -3.48
C VAL A 59 -29.47 22.59 -4.68
N ILE A 60 -30.40 21.72 -5.02
CA ILE A 60 -30.32 20.84 -6.20
C ILE A 60 -31.23 21.42 -7.28
N GLY A 61 -30.64 21.80 -8.42
CA GLY A 61 -31.42 22.30 -9.58
C GLY A 61 -31.85 21.15 -10.49
N ILE A 62 -33.16 20.98 -10.73
CA ILE A 62 -33.67 19.92 -11.60
C ILE A 62 -34.43 20.52 -12.78
N ILE A 63 -34.06 20.12 -13.99
CA ILE A 63 -34.80 20.44 -15.23
C ILE A 63 -35.57 19.18 -15.63
N ASP A 64 -36.89 19.31 -15.74
CA ASP A 64 -37.75 18.22 -16.18
C ASP A 64 -38.20 18.43 -17.63
N ASN A 65 -37.71 17.57 -18.53
CA ASN A 65 -38.15 17.51 -19.93
C ASN A 65 -39.01 16.28 -20.24
N ALA A 66 -39.32 15.45 -19.22
CA ALA A 66 -39.89 14.13 -19.45
C ALA A 66 -41.28 13.89 -18.84
N TYR A 67 -41.50 14.38 -17.64
CA TYR A 67 -42.68 13.98 -16.85
C TYR A 67 -43.71 15.10 -16.67
N ASN A 68 -43.30 16.35 -16.66
CA ASN A 68 -44.12 17.53 -16.36
C ASN A 68 -44.87 17.44 -15.00
N ASP A 69 -44.28 16.74 -14.05
CA ASP A 69 -44.79 16.56 -12.68
C ASP A 69 -43.75 16.98 -11.64
N SER A 70 -43.75 18.28 -11.34
CA SER A 70 -42.79 18.84 -10.39
C SER A 70 -42.94 18.31 -8.97
N ASP A 71 -44.14 17.96 -8.53
CA ASP A 71 -44.42 17.49 -7.18
C ASP A 71 -43.87 16.08 -6.97
N LEU A 72 -44.04 15.20 -7.94
CA LEU A 72 -43.52 13.84 -7.90
C LEU A 72 -41.98 13.84 -7.91
N ILE A 73 -41.38 14.69 -8.74
CA ILE A 73 -39.93 14.84 -8.83
C ILE A 73 -39.36 15.34 -7.50
N THR A 74 -39.94 16.43 -6.96
CA THR A 74 -39.49 17.01 -5.70
C THR A 74 -39.54 15.98 -4.57
N LYS A 75 -40.66 15.28 -4.39
CA LYS A 75 -40.81 14.23 -3.36
C LYS A 75 -39.83 13.09 -3.52
N SER A 76 -39.55 12.68 -4.75
CA SER A 76 -38.63 11.58 -5.02
C SER A 76 -37.18 11.94 -4.71
N PHE A 77 -36.79 13.19 -5.00
CA PHE A 77 -35.43 13.66 -4.67
C PHE A 77 -35.29 14.04 -3.20
N GLU A 78 -36.30 14.63 -2.55
CA GLU A 78 -36.29 14.90 -1.10
C GLU A 78 -36.18 13.62 -0.26
N LYS A 79 -36.76 12.51 -0.72
CA LYS A 79 -36.63 11.19 -0.05
C LYS A 79 -35.16 10.72 -0.03
N VAL A 80 -34.38 11.02 -1.03
CA VAL A 80 -33.00 10.58 -1.20
C VAL A 80 -32.01 11.65 -0.70
N TYR A 81 -32.40 12.93 -0.76
CA TYR A 81 -31.62 14.07 -0.26
C TYR A 81 -32.40 14.86 0.80
N PRO A 82 -32.63 14.31 2.02
CA PRO A 82 -33.51 14.90 3.03
C PRO A 82 -33.03 16.22 3.61
N HIS A 83 -31.77 16.58 3.40
CA HIS A 83 -31.16 17.82 3.90
C HIS A 83 -30.85 18.83 2.79
N SER A 84 -31.42 18.66 1.58
CA SER A 84 -31.20 19.52 0.44
C SER A 84 -32.50 20.15 -0.04
N ALA A 85 -32.46 21.40 -0.46
CA ALA A 85 -33.62 22.04 -1.13
C ALA A 85 -33.63 21.59 -2.60
N VAL A 86 -34.72 20.96 -3.01
CA VAL A 86 -34.93 20.54 -4.40
C VAL A 86 -35.69 21.61 -5.17
N MET A 87 -35.09 22.18 -6.21
CA MET A 87 -35.72 23.18 -7.05
C MET A 87 -35.93 22.63 -8.47
N VAL A 88 -37.19 22.33 -8.82
CA VAL A 88 -37.55 22.01 -10.20
C VAL A 88 -37.70 23.30 -10.98
N THR A 89 -36.84 23.51 -11.97
CA THR A 89 -36.75 24.75 -12.73
C THR A 89 -36.99 24.53 -14.21
N LYS A 90 -37.43 25.58 -14.91
CA LYS A 90 -37.57 25.63 -16.37
C LYS A 90 -36.40 26.36 -17.05
N GLU A 91 -35.32 26.56 -16.32
CA GLU A 91 -34.10 27.18 -16.82
C GLU A 91 -33.45 26.34 -17.92
N SER A 92 -32.57 26.95 -18.69
CA SER A 92 -31.77 26.24 -19.67
C SER A 92 -30.61 25.48 -18.98
N ILE A 93 -30.10 24.45 -19.62
CA ILE A 93 -28.95 23.69 -19.10
C ILE A 93 -27.74 24.61 -18.87
N ASP A 94 -27.55 25.65 -19.68
CA ASP A 94 -26.42 26.58 -19.55
C ASP A 94 -26.58 27.53 -18.36
N GLU A 95 -27.80 27.89 -17.99
CA GLU A 95 -28.10 28.64 -16.77
C GLU A 95 -27.85 27.77 -15.51
N VAL A 96 -28.25 26.50 -15.54
CA VAL A 96 -27.96 25.56 -14.46
C VAL A 96 -26.46 25.35 -14.30
N LYS A 97 -25.71 25.21 -15.40
CA LYS A 97 -24.23 25.14 -15.36
C LYS A 97 -23.63 26.38 -14.70
N ALA A 98 -24.10 27.58 -15.10
CA ALA A 98 -23.60 28.84 -14.53
C ALA A 98 -23.88 28.95 -13.02
N LYS A 99 -25.00 28.42 -12.54
CA LYS A 99 -25.36 28.40 -11.11
C LYS A 99 -24.53 27.37 -10.32
N VAL A 100 -24.24 26.23 -10.94
CA VAL A 100 -23.32 25.22 -10.36
C VAL A 100 -21.90 25.78 -10.27
N ASP A 101 -21.43 26.50 -11.29
CA ASP A 101 -20.10 27.14 -11.26
C ASP A 101 -20.01 28.22 -10.20
N LYS A 102 -21.10 28.97 -9.93
CA LYS A 102 -21.19 30.00 -8.88
C LYS A 102 -21.47 29.42 -7.48
N ALA A 103 -21.61 28.10 -7.35
CA ALA A 103 -22.02 27.41 -6.12
C ALA A 103 -23.44 27.81 -5.60
N GLU A 104 -24.31 28.37 -6.44
CA GLU A 104 -25.71 28.60 -6.11
C GLU A 104 -26.50 27.28 -6.10
N TYR A 105 -26.10 26.31 -6.96
CA TYR A 105 -26.56 24.93 -6.94
C TYR A 105 -25.37 24.02 -6.60
N THR A 106 -25.60 23.03 -5.72
CA THR A 106 -24.60 22.01 -5.41
C THR A 106 -24.32 21.15 -6.63
N PHE A 107 -25.39 20.78 -7.34
CA PHE A 107 -25.35 20.11 -8.63
C PHE A 107 -26.69 20.31 -9.37
N GLY A 108 -26.69 20.00 -10.67
CA GLY A 108 -27.88 20.01 -11.51
C GLY A 108 -28.21 18.62 -12.05
N VAL A 109 -29.50 18.36 -12.25
CA VAL A 109 -29.99 17.15 -12.91
C VAL A 109 -30.94 17.54 -14.02
N VAL A 110 -30.69 17.15 -15.26
CA VAL A 110 -31.58 17.34 -16.39
C VAL A 110 -32.19 16.01 -16.77
N ILE A 111 -33.46 15.81 -16.52
CA ILE A 111 -34.19 14.60 -16.91
C ILE A 111 -34.59 14.76 -18.40
N ASN A 112 -33.83 14.09 -19.28
CA ASN A 112 -34.02 14.22 -20.72
C ASN A 112 -35.16 13.33 -21.25
N SER A 113 -35.32 12.16 -20.64
CA SER A 113 -36.37 11.19 -20.96
C SER A 113 -36.68 10.36 -19.71
N PRO A 114 -37.78 9.57 -19.71
CA PRO A 114 -38.13 8.74 -18.54
C PRO A 114 -37.04 7.84 -17.99
N ILE A 115 -36.04 7.49 -18.80
CA ILE A 115 -34.94 6.58 -18.46
C ILE A 115 -33.54 7.19 -18.67
N SER A 116 -33.48 8.52 -18.89
CA SER A 116 -32.19 9.18 -19.18
C SER A 116 -32.14 10.55 -18.53
N PHE A 117 -31.02 10.81 -17.85
CA PHE A 117 -30.73 12.13 -17.26
C PHE A 117 -29.29 12.57 -17.56
N THR A 118 -29.07 13.88 -17.47
CA THR A 118 -27.75 14.50 -17.53
C THR A 118 -27.41 15.05 -16.15
N TYR A 119 -26.29 14.64 -15.60
CA TYR A 119 -25.76 15.15 -14.33
C TYR A 119 -24.80 16.31 -14.58
N VAL A 120 -25.04 17.44 -13.93
CA VAL A 120 -24.25 18.68 -14.05
C VAL A 120 -23.57 18.94 -12.72
N THR A 121 -22.27 18.84 -12.67
CA THR A 121 -21.46 19.08 -11.46
C THR A 121 -20.18 19.84 -11.79
N LYS A 122 -19.65 20.58 -10.82
CA LYS A 122 -18.39 21.30 -10.97
C LYS A 122 -17.19 20.36 -10.96
N ASN A 123 -17.22 19.35 -10.07
CA ASN A 123 -16.15 18.35 -9.93
C ASN A 123 -16.79 16.96 -9.92
N ASN A 124 -16.37 16.08 -10.81
CA ASN A 124 -16.84 14.71 -10.83
C ASN A 124 -16.08 13.89 -9.79
N SER A 125 -16.79 13.24 -8.85
CA SER A 125 -16.16 12.36 -7.87
C SER A 125 -15.84 11.00 -8.50
N LEU A 126 -14.67 10.43 -8.17
CA LEU A 126 -14.22 9.14 -8.69
C LEU A 126 -15.08 7.95 -8.21
N MET A 127 -15.86 8.12 -7.15
CA MET A 127 -16.65 7.01 -6.55
C MET A 127 -18.10 6.95 -7.01
N GLY A 128 -18.61 7.92 -7.75
CA GLY A 128 -19.91 7.85 -8.42
C GLY A 128 -21.13 7.63 -7.51
N GLU A 129 -21.02 7.77 -6.20
CA GLU A 129 -22.12 7.56 -5.24
C GLU A 129 -23.31 8.47 -5.54
N GLU A 130 -23.05 9.72 -5.92
CA GLU A 130 -24.08 10.69 -6.29
C GLU A 130 -24.88 10.26 -7.53
N ILE A 131 -24.21 9.72 -8.56
CA ILE A 131 -24.85 9.23 -9.78
C ILE A 131 -25.77 8.05 -9.45
N GLN A 132 -25.33 7.15 -8.55
CA GLN A 132 -26.13 6.00 -8.15
C GLN A 132 -27.37 6.45 -7.36
N THR A 133 -27.21 7.43 -6.51
CA THR A 133 -28.29 8.06 -5.72
C THR A 133 -29.30 8.76 -6.63
N ILE A 134 -28.85 9.57 -7.60
CA ILE A 134 -29.71 10.22 -8.63
C ILE A 134 -30.41 9.16 -9.47
N THR A 135 -29.71 8.09 -9.86
CA THR A 135 -30.31 6.98 -10.63
C THR A 135 -31.45 6.34 -9.86
N SER A 136 -31.31 6.12 -8.56
CA SER A 136 -32.38 5.56 -7.73
C SER A 136 -33.59 6.49 -7.64
N ALA A 137 -33.39 7.81 -7.53
CA ALA A 137 -34.45 8.81 -7.53
C ALA A 137 -35.22 8.82 -8.89
N VAL A 138 -34.50 8.90 -10.02
CA VAL A 138 -35.10 8.87 -11.36
C VAL A 138 -35.84 7.55 -11.61
N GLN A 139 -35.30 6.43 -11.14
CA GLN A 139 -35.94 5.12 -11.25
C GLN A 139 -37.23 5.05 -10.41
N SER A 140 -37.27 5.68 -9.22
CA SER A 140 -38.49 5.75 -8.42
C SER A 140 -39.60 6.56 -9.13
N ILE A 141 -39.27 7.67 -9.78
CA ILE A 141 -40.19 8.47 -10.60
C ILE A 141 -40.72 7.64 -11.77
N TYR A 142 -39.83 6.97 -12.50
CA TYR A 142 -40.22 6.10 -13.62
C TYR A 142 -41.19 5.01 -13.21
N ARG A 143 -40.97 4.35 -12.05
CA ARG A 143 -41.83 3.33 -11.48
C ARG A 143 -43.22 3.93 -11.11
N ALA A 144 -43.22 5.08 -10.41
CA ALA A 144 -44.45 5.74 -9.97
C ALA A 144 -45.39 6.05 -11.14
N VAL A 145 -44.87 6.71 -12.19
CA VAL A 145 -45.63 7.07 -13.39
C VAL A 145 -46.15 5.84 -14.14
N ASN A 146 -45.33 4.77 -14.26
CA ASN A 146 -45.81 3.57 -14.97
C ASN A 146 -46.84 2.78 -14.15
N PHE A 147 -46.72 2.72 -12.81
CA PHE A 147 -47.72 2.07 -11.97
C PHE A 147 -49.06 2.75 -12.07
N GLU A 148 -49.10 4.08 -12.03
CA GLU A 148 -50.31 4.87 -12.23
C GLU A 148 -50.92 4.59 -13.61
N LYS A 149 -50.09 4.58 -14.66
CA LYS A 149 -50.52 4.35 -16.06
C LYS A 149 -51.12 2.95 -16.25
N PHE A 150 -50.63 1.94 -15.51
CA PHE A 150 -51.11 0.55 -15.60
C PHE A 150 -52.18 0.21 -14.55
N GLY A 151 -52.65 1.20 -13.78
CA GLY A 151 -53.67 1.00 -12.73
C GLY A 151 -53.17 0.12 -11.56
N VAL A 152 -51.87 0.08 -11.32
CA VAL A 152 -51.26 -0.66 -10.25
C VAL A 152 -51.13 0.27 -9.03
N ASP A 153 -51.58 -0.20 -7.85
CA ASP A 153 -51.46 0.58 -6.62
C ASP A 153 -50.00 0.85 -6.30
N HIS A 154 -49.61 2.13 -6.44
CA HIS A 154 -48.25 2.58 -6.22
C HIS A 154 -47.74 2.25 -4.82
N ASP A 155 -48.53 2.51 -3.76
CA ASP A 155 -48.11 2.38 -2.38
C ASP A 155 -47.85 0.92 -1.99
N ARG A 156 -48.64 0.00 -2.49
CA ARG A 156 -48.43 -1.43 -2.25
C ARG A 156 -47.28 -2.00 -3.07
N THR A 157 -47.16 -1.56 -4.31
CA THR A 157 -46.13 -2.07 -5.22
C THR A 157 -44.74 -1.50 -4.87
N SER A 158 -44.66 -0.22 -4.50
CA SER A 158 -43.39 0.38 -4.03
C SER A 158 -42.96 -0.24 -2.70
N ALA A 159 -43.88 -0.52 -1.78
CA ALA A 159 -43.55 -1.22 -0.53
C ALA A 159 -42.93 -2.61 -0.77
N ILE A 160 -43.34 -3.29 -1.84
CA ILE A 160 -42.76 -4.60 -2.20
C ILE A 160 -41.44 -4.44 -2.94
N LEU A 161 -41.33 -3.48 -3.85
CA LEU A 161 -40.12 -3.27 -4.65
C LEU A 161 -38.99 -2.59 -3.88
N ASP A 162 -39.33 -1.72 -2.94
CA ASP A 162 -38.38 -0.99 -2.10
C ASP A 162 -38.18 -1.67 -0.74
N ALA A 163 -38.77 -2.85 -0.53
CA ALA A 163 -38.56 -3.61 0.71
C ALA A 163 -37.06 -3.88 0.90
N PRO A 164 -36.46 -3.42 2.00
CA PRO A 164 -35.05 -3.67 2.27
C PRO A 164 -34.86 -5.16 2.50
N ILE A 165 -34.04 -5.78 1.69
CA ILE A 165 -33.57 -7.14 1.95
C ILE A 165 -32.47 -7.04 3.00
N ILE A 166 -32.81 -7.42 4.24
CA ILE A 166 -31.84 -7.48 5.33
C ILE A 166 -31.07 -8.78 5.16
N TYR A 167 -29.77 -8.67 5.04
CA TYR A 167 -28.85 -9.81 5.02
C TYR A 167 -27.84 -9.67 6.14
N GLU A 168 -27.48 -10.80 6.73
CA GLU A 168 -26.40 -10.90 7.71
C GLU A 168 -25.28 -11.70 7.06
N THR A 169 -24.05 -11.13 7.06
CA THR A 169 -22.88 -11.83 6.58
C THR A 169 -22.24 -12.55 7.76
N VAL A 170 -22.27 -13.88 7.75
CA VAL A 170 -21.56 -14.71 8.72
C VAL A 170 -20.24 -15.14 8.09
N THR A 171 -19.14 -14.57 8.56
CA THR A 171 -17.80 -14.92 8.11
C THR A 171 -17.30 -16.11 8.93
N THR A 172 -17.02 -17.24 8.28
CA THR A 172 -16.52 -18.48 8.93
C THR A 172 -14.99 -18.50 9.05
N GLY A 173 -14.30 -17.54 8.51
CA GLY A 173 -12.83 -17.39 8.52
C GLY A 173 -12.41 -15.96 8.80
N THR A 174 -11.20 -15.60 8.37
CA THR A 174 -10.68 -14.22 8.52
C THR A 174 -11.51 -13.24 7.70
N ASP A 175 -12.07 -12.23 8.36
CA ASP A 175 -12.81 -11.16 7.69
C ASP A 175 -11.85 -10.25 6.91
N GLN A 176 -11.82 -10.43 5.59
CA GLN A 176 -10.97 -9.65 4.70
C GLN A 176 -11.28 -8.16 4.78
N THR A 177 -12.55 -7.78 4.91
CA THR A 177 -12.97 -6.39 4.90
C THR A 177 -12.40 -5.62 6.09
N LYS A 178 -12.40 -6.24 7.28
CA LYS A 178 -11.87 -5.63 8.51
C LYS A 178 -10.35 -5.45 8.44
N ASN A 179 -9.64 -6.44 7.91
CA ASN A 179 -8.19 -6.44 7.88
C ASN A 179 -7.58 -5.80 6.62
N TYR A 180 -8.40 -5.51 5.60
CA TYR A 180 -7.93 -5.03 4.30
C TYR A 180 -7.09 -3.77 4.40
N PHE A 181 -7.62 -2.73 5.03
CA PHE A 181 -6.95 -1.43 5.13
C PHE A 181 -5.64 -1.53 5.90
N SER A 182 -5.66 -2.19 7.06
CA SER A 182 -4.47 -2.37 7.89
C SER A 182 -3.40 -3.22 7.19
N THR A 183 -3.79 -4.26 6.46
CA THR A 183 -2.88 -5.08 5.66
C THR A 183 -2.30 -4.30 4.50
N TYR A 184 -3.11 -3.50 3.80
CA TYR A 184 -2.65 -2.62 2.72
C TYR A 184 -1.56 -1.66 3.21
N VAL A 185 -1.79 -0.99 4.34
CA VAL A 185 -0.81 -0.08 4.93
C VAL A 185 0.47 -0.83 5.32
N LEU A 186 0.36 -2.02 5.93
CA LEU A 186 1.54 -2.82 6.29
C LEU A 186 2.34 -3.30 5.09
N VAL A 187 1.67 -3.76 4.03
CA VAL A 187 2.32 -4.17 2.77
C VAL A 187 3.06 -2.98 2.15
N MET A 188 2.47 -1.78 2.16
CA MET A 188 3.13 -0.55 1.70
C MET A 188 4.35 -0.21 2.55
N ILE A 189 4.24 -0.28 3.88
CA ILE A 189 5.36 -0.03 4.80
C ILE A 189 6.49 -1.05 4.56
N LEU A 190 6.15 -2.34 4.46
CA LEU A 190 7.13 -3.40 4.17
C LEU A 190 7.83 -3.16 2.84
N TYR A 191 7.07 -2.87 1.78
CA TYR A 191 7.62 -2.56 0.46
C TYR A 191 8.60 -1.38 0.52
N MET A 192 8.16 -0.25 1.08
CA MET A 192 9.00 0.94 1.20
C MET A 192 10.26 0.70 2.05
N ALA A 193 10.12 -0.03 3.16
CA ALA A 193 11.25 -0.34 4.03
C ALA A 193 12.29 -1.22 3.33
N ILE A 194 11.86 -2.28 2.61
CA ILE A 194 12.78 -3.17 1.89
C ILE A 194 13.52 -2.41 0.79
N VAL A 195 12.81 -1.59 0.00
CA VAL A 195 13.40 -0.74 -1.03
C VAL A 195 14.43 0.21 -0.42
N MET A 196 14.06 0.93 0.63
CA MET A 196 14.91 1.93 1.25
C MET A 196 16.19 1.31 1.84
N TYR A 197 16.04 0.23 2.61
CA TYR A 197 17.20 -0.42 3.24
C TYR A 197 18.07 -1.18 2.24
N GLY A 198 17.47 -1.80 1.22
CA GLY A 198 18.20 -2.43 0.12
C GLY A 198 19.06 -1.41 -0.64
N GLN A 199 18.50 -0.24 -0.97
CA GLN A 199 19.22 0.84 -1.62
C GLN A 199 20.31 1.44 -0.70
N MET A 200 20.07 1.51 0.60
CA MET A 200 21.04 2.02 1.55
C MET A 200 22.30 1.14 1.62
N VAL A 201 22.14 -0.19 1.61
CA VAL A 201 23.28 -1.13 1.49
C VAL A 201 24.02 -0.90 0.19
N SER A 202 23.31 -0.77 -0.93
CA SER A 202 23.87 -0.51 -2.25
C SER A 202 24.72 0.77 -2.30
N GLN A 203 24.15 1.86 -1.79
CA GLN A 203 24.84 3.16 -1.74
C GLN A 203 26.07 3.13 -0.85
N SER A 204 26.01 2.46 0.31
CA SER A 204 27.16 2.30 1.21
C SER A 204 28.34 1.63 0.50
N VAL A 205 28.08 0.54 -0.24
CA VAL A 205 29.10 -0.20 -0.98
C VAL A 205 29.75 0.67 -2.07
N VAL A 206 28.94 1.34 -2.89
CA VAL A 206 29.45 2.17 -3.99
C VAL A 206 30.20 3.40 -3.48
N THR A 207 29.69 4.04 -2.42
CA THR A 207 30.37 5.21 -1.83
C THR A 207 31.75 4.87 -1.29
N GLU A 208 31.92 3.76 -0.59
CA GLU A 208 33.22 3.31 -0.09
C GLU A 208 34.19 2.98 -1.23
N LYS A 209 33.69 2.42 -2.34
CA LYS A 209 34.49 2.13 -3.52
C LYS A 209 34.91 3.43 -4.24
N ASN A 210 34.01 4.40 -4.40
CA ASN A 210 34.29 5.69 -5.03
C ASN A 210 35.30 6.52 -4.24
N THR A 211 35.24 6.47 -2.91
CA THR A 211 36.15 7.20 -2.03
C THR A 211 37.46 6.45 -1.77
N ARG A 212 37.70 5.31 -2.42
CA ARG A 212 38.80 4.37 -2.18
C ARG A 212 38.96 3.89 -0.74
N ALA A 213 37.98 4.18 0.13
CA ALA A 213 37.97 3.66 1.49
C ALA A 213 37.94 2.12 1.50
N MET A 214 37.38 1.53 0.44
CA MET A 214 37.33 0.09 0.24
C MET A 214 38.73 -0.53 0.20
N GLU A 215 39.73 0.12 -0.37
CA GLU A 215 41.12 -0.38 -0.45
C GLU A 215 41.73 -0.53 0.95
N MET A 216 41.43 0.41 1.86
CA MET A 216 41.83 0.29 3.28
C MET A 216 41.03 -0.78 4.01
N LEU A 217 39.72 -0.91 3.76
CA LEU A 217 38.85 -1.89 4.44
C LEU A 217 39.26 -3.34 4.12
N ILE A 218 39.62 -3.63 2.86
CA ILE A 218 40.03 -5.01 2.46
C ILE A 218 41.38 -5.43 3.05
N THR A 219 42.23 -4.48 3.45
CA THR A 219 43.47 -4.83 4.19
C THR A 219 43.19 -5.19 5.63
N CYS A 220 42.11 -4.66 6.24
CA CYS A 220 41.75 -4.88 7.63
C CYS A 220 40.82 -6.09 7.84
N ALA A 221 39.97 -6.40 6.85
CA ALA A 221 38.99 -7.46 6.94
C ALA A 221 38.72 -8.16 5.60
N LYS A 222 38.39 -9.44 5.67
CA LYS A 222 38.04 -10.20 4.45
C LYS A 222 36.78 -9.60 3.80
N PRO A 223 36.70 -9.47 2.46
CA PRO A 223 35.54 -8.92 1.77
C PRO A 223 34.20 -9.54 2.17
N THR A 224 34.19 -10.86 2.44
CA THR A 224 33.00 -11.56 2.94
C THR A 224 32.53 -11.05 4.31
N HIS A 225 33.46 -10.75 5.23
CA HIS A 225 33.13 -10.18 6.53
C HIS A 225 32.59 -8.76 6.43
N LEU A 226 33.10 -7.96 5.48
CA LEU A 226 32.61 -6.62 5.19
C LEU A 226 31.16 -6.67 4.70
N MET A 227 30.88 -7.52 3.71
CA MET A 227 29.55 -7.67 3.16
C MET A 227 28.53 -8.11 4.21
N PHE A 228 28.82 -9.23 4.91
CA PHE A 228 27.90 -9.71 5.95
C PHE A 228 27.72 -8.68 7.08
N GLY A 229 28.79 -8.01 7.49
CA GLY A 229 28.73 -6.94 8.49
C GLY A 229 27.84 -5.78 8.07
N LYS A 230 27.95 -5.34 6.80
CA LYS A 230 27.09 -4.30 6.23
C LYS A 230 25.62 -4.71 6.19
N VAL A 231 25.34 -5.87 5.60
CA VAL A 231 23.95 -6.36 5.49
C VAL A 231 23.34 -6.55 6.86
N LEU A 232 24.05 -7.16 7.82
CA LEU A 232 23.53 -7.35 9.18
C LEU A 232 23.36 -6.01 9.92
N GLY A 233 24.31 -5.09 9.79
CA GLY A 233 24.26 -3.79 10.46
C GLY A 233 23.10 -2.91 9.97
N SER A 234 22.96 -2.78 8.65
CA SER A 234 21.85 -2.05 8.05
C SER A 234 20.49 -2.71 8.31
N GLY A 235 20.45 -4.06 8.35
CA GLY A 235 19.24 -4.81 8.68
C GLY A 235 18.77 -4.59 10.10
N LEU A 236 19.69 -4.56 11.06
CA LEU A 236 19.35 -4.22 12.45
C LEU A 236 18.84 -2.78 12.58
N ALA A 237 19.41 -1.84 11.83
CA ALA A 237 18.89 -0.47 11.80
C ALA A 237 17.46 -0.43 11.24
N GLY A 238 17.20 -1.16 10.14
CA GLY A 238 15.87 -1.30 9.56
C GLY A 238 14.86 -1.91 10.52
N LEU A 239 15.23 -2.98 11.19
CA LEU A 239 14.40 -3.60 12.23
C LEU A 239 14.10 -2.63 13.38
N THR A 240 15.10 -1.89 13.84
CA THR A 240 14.92 -0.90 14.90
C THR A 240 13.90 0.16 14.47
N GLN A 241 14.00 0.68 13.25
CA GLN A 241 13.05 1.66 12.73
C GLN A 241 11.64 1.06 12.61
N LEU A 242 11.52 -0.15 12.06
CA LEU A 242 10.23 -0.81 11.87
C LEU A 242 9.54 -1.06 13.23
N VAL A 243 10.29 -1.54 14.23
CA VAL A 243 9.77 -1.73 15.60
C VAL A 243 9.31 -0.41 16.22
N VAL A 244 10.07 0.68 16.02
CA VAL A 244 9.69 2.01 16.50
C VAL A 244 8.42 2.49 15.82
N ILE A 245 8.31 2.37 14.50
CA ILE A 245 7.14 2.78 13.71
C ILE A 245 5.90 1.97 14.14
N MET A 246 6.03 0.64 14.19
CA MET A 246 4.92 -0.24 14.57
C MET A 246 4.53 -0.06 16.04
N GLY A 247 5.51 0.14 16.92
CA GLY A 247 5.26 0.47 18.32
C GLY A 247 4.50 1.79 18.47
N THR A 248 4.88 2.82 17.72
CA THR A 248 4.15 4.09 17.69
C THR A 248 2.73 3.92 17.20
N ALA A 249 2.50 3.14 16.14
CA ALA A 249 1.17 2.85 15.62
C ALA A 249 0.29 2.14 16.67
N LEU A 250 0.81 1.11 17.33
CA LEU A 250 0.08 0.39 18.40
C LEU A 250 -0.25 1.28 19.60
N VAL A 251 0.67 2.16 19.99
CA VAL A 251 0.43 3.13 21.07
C VAL A 251 -0.62 4.13 20.65
N SER A 252 -0.56 4.64 19.42
CA SER A 252 -1.54 5.60 18.88
C SER A 252 -2.96 5.02 18.91
N ILE A 253 -3.14 3.78 18.45
CA ILE A 253 -4.44 3.09 18.45
C ILE A 253 -5.00 2.94 19.88
N LYS A 254 -4.15 2.67 20.88
CA LYS A 254 -4.58 2.55 22.28
C LYS A 254 -4.91 3.91 22.94
N THR A 255 -4.26 4.99 22.48
CA THR A 255 -4.40 6.33 23.08
C THR A 255 -5.63 7.06 22.53
N ILE A 256 -6.03 6.74 21.30
CA ILE A 256 -7.27 7.26 20.72
C ILE A 256 -8.42 6.60 21.47
N SER A 257 -9.32 7.43 22.02
CA SER A 257 -10.61 6.93 22.51
C SER A 257 -11.36 6.32 21.31
N LEU A 258 -11.27 4.99 21.14
CA LEU A 258 -11.98 4.23 20.10
C LEU A 258 -13.49 4.54 20.10
N LYS A 259 -14.03 5.04 21.22
CA LYS A 259 -15.41 5.49 21.36
C LYS A 259 -15.76 6.76 20.58
N SER A 260 -14.77 7.55 20.17
CA SER A 260 -14.97 8.77 19.39
C SER A 260 -14.85 8.57 17.87
N LEU A 261 -14.55 7.36 17.43
CA LEU A 261 -14.49 7.04 16.01
C LEU A 261 -15.85 6.52 15.51
N PRO A 262 -16.25 6.84 14.26
CA PRO A 262 -17.43 6.23 13.64
C PRO A 262 -17.37 4.70 13.69
N GLU A 263 -18.53 4.06 13.86
CA GLU A 263 -18.64 2.60 13.80
C GLU A 263 -18.04 2.09 12.48
N GLY A 264 -17.15 1.11 12.55
CA GLY A 264 -16.38 0.59 11.41
C GLY A 264 -14.97 1.15 11.26
N MET A 265 -14.69 2.40 11.57
CA MET A 265 -13.33 2.96 11.46
C MET A 265 -12.42 2.45 12.60
N SER A 266 -12.97 2.20 13.77
CA SER A 266 -12.25 1.59 14.88
C SER A 266 -11.83 0.14 14.55
N GLU A 267 -12.65 -0.60 13.83
CA GLU A 267 -12.34 -1.97 13.38
C GLU A 267 -11.25 -1.98 12.31
N MET A 268 -11.24 -1.02 11.38
CA MET A 268 -10.22 -0.88 10.34
C MET A 268 -8.82 -0.56 10.91
N LEU A 269 -8.76 0.05 12.07
CA LEU A 269 -7.50 0.41 12.74
C LEU A 269 -7.00 -0.67 13.72
N THR A 270 -7.87 -1.62 14.12
CA THR A 270 -7.46 -2.70 15.01
C THR A 270 -6.67 -3.75 14.25
N MET A 271 -5.45 -3.97 14.69
CA MET A 271 -4.52 -4.91 14.07
C MET A 271 -4.13 -6.01 15.06
N PRO A 272 -4.34 -7.29 14.72
CA PRO A 272 -3.90 -8.38 15.57
C PRO A 272 -2.37 -8.34 15.77
N VAL A 273 -1.92 -8.57 16.99
CA VAL A 273 -0.47 -8.62 17.30
C VAL A 273 0.24 -9.71 16.48
N SER A 274 -0.44 -10.80 16.17
CA SER A 274 0.07 -11.87 15.29
C SER A 274 0.45 -11.33 13.91
N THR A 275 -0.38 -10.47 13.30
CA THR A 275 -0.10 -9.85 11.99
C THR A 275 1.17 -9.00 12.03
N VAL A 276 1.38 -8.25 13.12
CA VAL A 276 2.60 -7.46 13.34
C VAL A 276 3.84 -8.36 13.43
N ILE A 277 3.74 -9.49 14.15
CA ILE A 277 4.84 -10.46 14.27
C ILE A 277 5.18 -11.06 12.91
N TYR A 278 4.17 -11.47 12.12
CA TYR A 278 4.40 -11.96 10.76
C TYR A 278 5.02 -10.90 9.86
N ALA A 279 4.57 -9.65 9.95
CA ALA A 279 5.19 -8.54 9.21
C ALA A 279 6.68 -8.41 9.52
N LEU A 280 7.10 -8.53 10.78
CA LEU A 280 8.52 -8.49 11.18
C LEU A 280 9.30 -9.68 10.62
N ILE A 281 8.75 -10.90 10.69
CA ILE A 281 9.40 -12.11 10.17
C ILE A 281 9.61 -11.97 8.66
N PHE A 282 8.57 -11.60 7.91
CA PHE A 282 8.65 -11.46 6.46
C PHE A 282 9.49 -10.25 6.02
N PHE A 283 9.53 -9.19 6.81
CA PHE A 283 10.48 -8.09 6.60
C PHE A 283 11.92 -8.59 6.68
N ILE A 284 12.26 -9.36 7.72
CA ILE A 284 13.62 -9.89 7.90
C ILE A 284 14.02 -10.75 6.70
N THR A 285 13.16 -11.69 6.29
CA THR A 285 13.47 -12.58 5.17
C THR A 285 13.61 -11.83 3.85
N ALA A 286 12.68 -10.91 3.56
CA ALA A 286 12.74 -10.05 2.38
C ALA A 286 14.00 -9.19 2.37
N TYR A 287 14.27 -8.53 3.49
CA TYR A 287 15.43 -7.67 3.63
C TYR A 287 16.73 -8.42 3.28
N PHE A 288 16.94 -9.60 3.86
CA PHE A 288 18.17 -10.36 3.58
C PHE A 288 18.28 -10.79 2.12
N ILE A 289 17.19 -11.25 1.49
CA ILE A 289 17.17 -11.62 0.08
C ILE A 289 17.61 -10.44 -0.79
N TYR A 290 16.96 -9.29 -0.61
CA TYR A 290 17.22 -8.12 -1.44
C TYR A 290 18.53 -7.41 -1.08
N ALA A 291 18.90 -7.32 0.20
CA ALA A 291 20.15 -6.69 0.62
C ALA A 291 21.39 -7.46 0.12
N PHE A 292 21.36 -8.80 0.13
CA PHE A 292 22.45 -9.60 -0.43
C PHE A 292 22.56 -9.41 -1.94
N LEU A 293 21.46 -9.42 -2.67
CA LEU A 293 21.45 -9.20 -4.12
C LEU A 293 21.95 -7.80 -4.47
N LEU A 294 21.33 -6.77 -3.89
CA LEU A 294 21.64 -5.39 -4.19
C LEU A 294 23.06 -5.04 -3.75
N GLY A 295 23.50 -5.46 -2.57
CA GLY A 295 24.83 -5.23 -2.06
C GLY A 295 25.93 -5.89 -2.92
N SER A 296 25.66 -7.10 -3.41
CA SER A 296 26.63 -7.79 -4.29
C SER A 296 26.70 -7.14 -5.69
N LEU A 297 25.56 -6.81 -6.29
CA LEU A 297 25.53 -6.14 -7.59
C LEU A 297 26.17 -4.75 -7.52
N SER A 298 25.95 -4.02 -6.42
CA SER A 298 26.55 -2.71 -6.20
C SER A 298 28.07 -2.74 -6.10
N SER A 299 28.65 -3.85 -5.63
CA SER A 299 30.11 -4.02 -5.60
C SER A 299 30.75 -4.01 -6.99
N LEU A 300 29.98 -4.36 -8.03
CA LEU A 300 30.43 -4.33 -9.42
C LEU A 300 30.39 -2.92 -10.03
N ALA A 301 29.61 -2.00 -9.45
CA ALA A 301 29.56 -0.62 -9.87
C ALA A 301 30.88 0.09 -9.52
N SER A 302 31.38 0.91 -10.43
CA SER A 302 32.54 1.77 -10.19
C SER A 302 32.17 3.22 -9.91
N ARG A 303 30.95 3.61 -10.30
CA ARG A 303 30.39 4.94 -10.09
C ARG A 303 28.95 4.83 -9.58
N SER A 304 28.49 5.86 -8.89
CA SER A 304 27.09 5.91 -8.42
C SER A 304 26.08 5.90 -9.57
N GLU A 305 26.46 6.37 -10.75
CA GLU A 305 25.62 6.34 -11.96
C GLU A 305 25.37 4.92 -12.48
N ASP A 306 26.36 4.03 -12.33
CA ASP A 306 26.27 2.62 -12.78
C ASP A 306 25.37 1.80 -11.86
N LEU A 307 25.15 2.26 -10.62
CA LEU A 307 24.38 1.56 -9.61
C LEU A 307 22.96 1.25 -10.07
N ASN A 308 22.26 2.26 -10.60
CA ASN A 308 20.88 2.10 -11.04
C ASN A 308 20.76 1.03 -12.16
N THR A 309 21.70 1.01 -13.09
CA THR A 309 21.71 0.04 -14.19
C THR A 309 21.82 -1.40 -13.68
N LEU A 310 22.63 -1.63 -12.64
CA LEU A 310 22.84 -2.95 -12.07
C LEU A 310 21.70 -3.39 -11.14
N THR A 311 21.09 -2.46 -10.41
CA THR A 311 20.06 -2.78 -9.41
C THR A 311 18.64 -2.78 -9.97
N THR A 312 18.36 -2.04 -11.05
CA THR A 312 17.03 -1.93 -11.65
C THR A 312 16.38 -3.29 -11.96
N PRO A 313 17.05 -4.30 -12.55
CA PRO A 313 16.42 -5.57 -12.84
C PRO A 313 15.88 -6.28 -11.58
N VAL A 314 16.62 -6.21 -10.47
CA VAL A 314 16.20 -6.79 -9.20
C VAL A 314 15.01 -6.02 -8.63
N MET A 315 15.07 -4.69 -8.71
CA MET A 315 13.97 -3.83 -8.27
C MET A 315 12.69 -4.04 -9.09
N MET A 316 12.80 -4.26 -10.40
CA MET A 316 11.63 -4.56 -11.25
C MET A 316 10.93 -5.86 -10.85
N ILE A 317 11.68 -6.91 -10.46
CA ILE A 317 11.09 -8.14 -9.91
C ILE A 317 10.31 -7.84 -8.63
N PHE A 318 10.85 -6.99 -7.76
CA PHE A 318 10.19 -6.63 -6.51
C PHE A 318 8.94 -5.77 -6.73
N VAL A 319 9.00 -4.81 -7.65
CA VAL A 319 7.84 -4.01 -8.07
C VAL A 319 6.75 -4.91 -8.67
N ALA A 320 7.13 -5.87 -9.52
CA ALA A 320 6.16 -6.82 -10.09
C ALA A 320 5.49 -7.66 -9.00
N ALA A 321 6.26 -8.14 -8.01
CA ALA A 321 5.73 -8.86 -6.85
C ALA A 321 4.72 -8.00 -6.07
N PHE A 322 5.07 -6.75 -5.81
CA PHE A 322 4.19 -5.80 -5.13
C PHE A 322 2.89 -5.55 -5.91
N MET A 323 2.97 -5.34 -7.23
CA MET A 323 1.79 -5.14 -8.09
C MET A 323 0.88 -6.37 -8.11
N ILE A 324 1.44 -7.58 -8.17
CA ILE A 324 0.66 -8.83 -8.08
C ILE A 324 -0.13 -8.88 -6.78
N VAL A 325 0.52 -8.55 -5.66
CA VAL A 325 -0.13 -8.56 -4.35
C VAL A 325 -1.24 -7.50 -4.29
N MET A 326 -0.98 -6.27 -4.76
CA MET A 326 -1.98 -5.19 -4.77
C MET A 326 -3.24 -5.57 -5.56
N VAL A 327 -3.07 -6.14 -6.75
CA VAL A 327 -4.19 -6.59 -7.59
C VAL A 327 -4.93 -7.76 -6.93
N SER A 328 -4.21 -8.74 -6.36
CA SER A 328 -4.84 -9.90 -5.72
C SER A 328 -5.59 -9.54 -4.44
N MET A 329 -5.14 -8.51 -3.70
CA MET A 329 -5.85 -8.02 -2.52
C MET A 329 -7.23 -7.46 -2.84
N THR A 330 -7.42 -6.89 -4.04
CA THR A 330 -8.72 -6.31 -4.46
C THR A 330 -9.68 -7.33 -5.08
N SER A 331 -9.18 -8.51 -5.48
CA SER A 331 -9.97 -9.54 -6.14
C SER A 331 -10.12 -10.79 -5.25
N ASP A 332 -9.22 -11.73 -5.42
CA ASP A 332 -9.13 -12.96 -4.62
C ASP A 332 -7.69 -13.17 -4.14
N ILE A 333 -7.49 -13.08 -2.83
CA ILE A 333 -6.17 -13.24 -2.21
C ILE A 333 -5.63 -14.66 -2.32
N ASN A 334 -6.47 -15.65 -2.52
CA ASN A 334 -6.10 -17.06 -2.68
C ASN A 334 -6.12 -17.54 -4.13
N ASN A 335 -6.05 -16.62 -5.11
CA ASN A 335 -5.92 -17.02 -6.50
C ASN A 335 -4.63 -17.83 -6.75
N THR A 336 -4.59 -18.64 -7.79
CA THR A 336 -3.47 -19.54 -8.11
C THR A 336 -2.13 -18.79 -8.22
N LEU A 337 -2.14 -17.59 -8.81
CA LEU A 337 -0.94 -16.78 -8.99
C LEU A 337 -0.38 -16.35 -7.65
N MET A 338 -1.25 -15.92 -6.73
CA MET A 338 -0.86 -15.49 -5.39
C MET A 338 -0.32 -16.65 -4.56
N ILE A 339 -0.93 -17.84 -4.67
CA ILE A 339 -0.44 -19.07 -4.03
C ILE A 339 0.97 -19.39 -4.52
N VAL A 340 1.22 -19.40 -5.84
CA VAL A 340 2.54 -19.65 -6.42
C VAL A 340 3.55 -18.61 -5.94
N CYS A 341 3.20 -17.32 -5.99
CA CYS A 341 4.05 -16.22 -5.53
C CYS A 341 4.42 -16.33 -4.04
N SER A 342 3.59 -16.98 -3.23
CA SER A 342 3.84 -17.19 -1.79
C SER A 342 4.98 -18.18 -1.50
N TYR A 343 5.46 -18.92 -2.49
CA TYR A 343 6.59 -19.87 -2.34
C TYR A 343 7.84 -19.44 -3.12
N ILE A 344 7.75 -18.50 -4.06
CA ILE A 344 8.90 -17.98 -4.78
C ILE A 344 9.66 -17.01 -3.87
N PRO A 345 10.95 -17.22 -3.56
CA PRO A 345 11.68 -16.45 -2.55
C PRO A 345 11.65 -14.93 -2.72
N PHE A 346 11.62 -14.47 -3.97
CA PHE A 346 11.62 -13.02 -4.27
C PHE A 346 10.25 -12.37 -4.05
N THR A 347 9.16 -13.09 -4.21
CA THR A 347 7.78 -12.58 -4.09
C THR A 347 7.13 -13.01 -2.78
N ALA A 348 7.54 -14.16 -2.23
CA ALA A 348 6.96 -14.80 -1.07
C ALA A 348 6.84 -13.89 0.17
N PRO A 349 7.83 -13.04 0.50
CA PRO A 349 7.72 -12.23 1.70
C PRO A 349 6.49 -11.32 1.73
N ILE A 350 6.15 -10.69 0.61
CA ILE A 350 4.99 -9.82 0.54
C ILE A 350 3.72 -10.64 0.27
N ALA A 351 3.79 -11.63 -0.63
CA ALA A 351 2.65 -12.44 -1.02
C ALA A 351 2.13 -13.32 0.14
N MET A 352 2.99 -14.04 0.83
CA MET A 352 2.59 -14.88 1.96
C MET A 352 2.11 -14.03 3.14
N PHE A 353 2.76 -12.89 3.40
CA PHE A 353 2.31 -11.97 4.43
C PHE A 353 0.88 -11.47 4.17
N ALA A 354 0.58 -11.02 2.95
CA ALA A 354 -0.76 -10.55 2.59
C ALA A 354 -1.81 -11.67 2.69
N ARG A 355 -1.46 -12.91 2.30
CA ARG A 355 -2.34 -14.08 2.46
C ARG A 355 -2.64 -14.37 3.94
N ILE A 356 -1.63 -14.38 4.80
CA ILE A 356 -1.80 -14.63 6.25
C ILE A 356 -2.68 -13.55 6.90
N ALA A 357 -2.54 -12.30 6.46
CA ALA A 357 -3.27 -11.18 7.03
C ALA A 357 -4.75 -11.12 6.60
N LEU A 358 -5.06 -11.61 5.39
CA LEU A 358 -6.39 -11.50 4.77
C LEU A 358 -7.13 -12.83 4.62
N SER A 359 -6.48 -13.97 4.85
CA SER A 359 -7.11 -15.28 4.72
C SER A 359 -6.58 -16.27 5.74
N ASP A 360 -7.29 -17.38 5.90
CA ASP A 360 -6.85 -18.48 6.75
C ASP A 360 -5.87 -19.36 5.98
N VAL A 361 -4.58 -19.12 6.22
CA VAL A 361 -3.49 -19.91 5.65
C VAL A 361 -3.09 -21.01 6.63
N ALA A 362 -3.00 -22.25 6.13
CA ALA A 362 -2.60 -23.38 6.95
C ALA A 362 -1.16 -23.19 7.49
N PHE A 363 -0.93 -23.49 8.75
CA PHE A 363 0.36 -23.26 9.43
C PHE A 363 1.54 -23.95 8.73
N TYR A 364 1.31 -25.12 8.12
CA TYR A 364 2.36 -25.81 7.35
C TYR A 364 2.79 -25.04 6.09
N GLU A 365 1.88 -24.31 5.41
CA GLU A 365 2.20 -23.47 4.26
C GLU A 365 3.15 -22.33 4.66
N ILE A 366 2.87 -21.70 5.83
CA ILE A 366 3.71 -20.65 6.39
C ILE A 366 5.11 -21.16 6.67
N ILE A 367 5.23 -22.32 7.32
CA ILE A 367 6.52 -22.95 7.63
C ILE A 367 7.29 -23.26 6.35
N ILE A 368 6.64 -23.85 5.34
CA ILE A 368 7.29 -24.20 4.07
C ILE A 368 7.80 -22.92 3.39
N SER A 369 6.98 -21.86 3.34
CA SER A 369 7.39 -20.58 2.74
C SER A 369 8.60 -19.97 3.45
N ILE A 370 8.59 -19.93 4.78
CA ILE A 370 9.73 -19.43 5.57
C ILE A 370 10.96 -20.32 5.36
N ALA A 371 10.83 -21.64 5.35
CA ALA A 371 11.94 -22.55 5.13
C ALA A 371 12.59 -22.33 3.76
N VAL A 372 11.78 -22.20 2.70
CA VAL A 372 12.27 -21.90 1.35
C VAL A 372 13.02 -20.56 1.33
N GLN A 373 12.49 -19.53 2.01
CA GLN A 373 13.15 -18.23 2.10
C GLN A 373 14.48 -18.31 2.85
N VAL A 374 14.55 -19.02 3.99
CA VAL A 374 15.79 -19.20 4.78
C VAL A 374 16.86 -19.92 3.97
N VAL A 375 16.48 -20.99 3.26
CA VAL A 375 17.41 -21.71 2.35
C VAL A 375 17.89 -20.76 1.25
N SER A 376 16.99 -19.97 0.67
CA SER A 376 17.33 -19.00 -0.37
C SER A 376 18.24 -17.88 0.14
N ILE A 377 18.02 -17.38 1.36
CA ILE A 377 18.90 -16.38 1.99
C ILE A 377 20.32 -16.95 2.15
N TYR A 378 20.45 -18.19 2.59
CA TYR A 378 21.74 -18.85 2.72
C TYR A 378 22.46 -18.97 1.36
N LEU A 379 21.78 -19.50 0.35
CA LEU A 379 22.33 -19.65 -1.00
C LEU A 379 22.70 -18.31 -1.63
N LEU A 380 21.81 -17.32 -1.55
CA LEU A 380 22.04 -15.96 -2.03
C LEU A 380 23.17 -15.27 -1.26
N GLY A 381 23.26 -15.47 0.06
CA GLY A 381 24.34 -14.92 0.86
C GLY A 381 25.72 -15.46 0.43
N MET A 382 25.82 -16.76 0.15
CA MET A 382 27.05 -17.36 -0.40
C MET A 382 27.40 -16.83 -1.78
N LEU A 383 26.43 -16.78 -2.69
CA LEU A 383 26.60 -16.24 -4.03
C LEU A 383 27.00 -14.75 -3.98
N ALA A 384 26.30 -13.98 -3.17
CA ALA A 384 26.55 -12.57 -2.97
C ALA A 384 27.95 -12.30 -2.42
N ALA A 385 28.42 -13.11 -1.45
CA ALA A 385 29.78 -13.00 -0.93
C ALA A 385 30.84 -13.30 -1.99
N ALA A 386 30.59 -14.24 -2.90
CA ALA A 386 31.49 -14.53 -4.02
C ALA A 386 31.54 -13.37 -5.03
N ILE A 387 30.37 -12.84 -5.40
CA ILE A 387 30.27 -11.67 -6.31
C ILE A 387 30.95 -10.46 -5.68
N TYR A 388 30.66 -10.18 -4.40
CA TYR A 388 31.23 -9.05 -3.68
C TYR A 388 32.75 -9.10 -3.64
N LYS A 389 33.35 -10.29 -3.39
CA LYS A 389 34.80 -10.49 -3.39
C LYS A 389 35.43 -10.10 -4.72
N ILE A 390 34.80 -10.44 -5.86
CA ILE A 390 35.27 -10.07 -7.19
C ILE A 390 35.04 -8.57 -7.41
N GLY A 391 33.85 -8.09 -7.13
CA GLY A 391 33.38 -6.74 -7.43
C GLY A 391 34.19 -5.65 -6.74
N VAL A 392 34.56 -5.89 -5.47
CA VAL A 392 35.36 -4.91 -4.69
C VAL A 392 36.75 -4.65 -5.28
N LEU A 393 37.32 -5.64 -5.97
CA LEU A 393 38.65 -5.52 -6.60
C LEU A 393 38.59 -5.02 -8.04
N MET A 394 37.40 -4.96 -8.64
CA MET A 394 37.20 -4.53 -10.03
C MET A 394 36.94 -3.03 -10.09
N TYR A 395 37.72 -2.33 -10.94
CA TYR A 395 37.52 -0.94 -11.30
C TYR A 395 37.32 -0.82 -12.82
N GLY A 396 36.49 0.11 -13.25
CA GLY A 396 36.19 0.38 -14.65
C GLY A 396 34.75 0.16 -15.03
N LYS A 397 34.46 -0.25 -16.27
CA LYS A 397 33.10 -0.51 -16.70
C LYS A 397 32.50 -1.70 -15.97
N PRO A 398 31.22 -1.62 -15.48
CA PRO A 398 30.56 -2.75 -14.85
C PRO A 398 30.44 -3.93 -15.84
N PRO A 399 30.73 -5.18 -15.42
CA PRO A 399 30.63 -6.33 -16.27
C PRO A 399 29.16 -6.64 -16.61
N LYS A 400 28.93 -7.21 -17.79
CA LYS A 400 27.60 -7.74 -18.16
C LYS A 400 27.25 -8.95 -17.27
N PHE A 401 25.97 -9.20 -17.06
CA PHE A 401 25.52 -10.33 -16.25
C PHE A 401 26.13 -11.68 -16.69
N SER A 402 26.30 -11.90 -17.99
CA SER A 402 26.95 -13.12 -18.53
C SER A 402 28.43 -13.22 -18.13
N GLU A 403 29.13 -12.11 -18.00
CA GLU A 403 30.53 -12.05 -17.61
C GLU A 403 30.72 -12.34 -16.13
N ILE A 404 29.75 -11.96 -15.28
CA ILE A 404 29.75 -12.25 -13.84
C ILE A 404 29.81 -13.77 -13.60
N PHE A 405 29.00 -14.54 -14.33
CA PHE A 405 29.01 -16.01 -14.22
C PHE A 405 30.34 -16.62 -14.67
N LYS A 406 30.99 -16.04 -15.71
CA LYS A 406 32.31 -16.48 -16.17
C LYS A 406 33.37 -16.21 -15.10
N LEU A 407 33.39 -15.04 -14.52
CA LEU A 407 34.33 -14.66 -13.46
C LEU A 407 34.15 -15.54 -12.21
N LEU A 408 32.91 -15.84 -11.80
CA LEU A 408 32.63 -16.75 -10.69
C LEU A 408 33.18 -18.15 -10.95
N ARG A 409 33.04 -18.64 -12.19
CA ARG A 409 33.53 -19.98 -12.58
C ARG A 409 35.06 -20.03 -12.59
N GLU A 410 35.73 -18.97 -13.04
CA GLU A 410 37.18 -18.83 -13.03
C GLU A 410 37.70 -18.79 -11.57
N GLN A 411 37.12 -17.98 -10.71
CA GLN A 411 37.45 -17.91 -9.28
C GLN A 411 37.28 -19.26 -8.57
N HIS A 412 36.22 -20.01 -8.90
CA HIS A 412 36.00 -21.33 -8.31
C HIS A 412 37.08 -22.34 -8.75
N ARG A 413 37.53 -22.26 -10.01
CA ARG A 413 38.62 -23.09 -10.52
C ARG A 413 39.96 -22.76 -9.84
N GLU A 414 40.29 -21.47 -9.66
CA GLU A 414 41.51 -21.04 -8.98
C GLU A 414 41.52 -21.48 -7.50
N ASN A 415 40.38 -21.29 -6.79
CA ASN A 415 40.27 -21.73 -5.39
C ASN A 415 40.42 -23.27 -5.25
N LYS A 416 39.92 -24.05 -6.24
CA LYS A 416 40.06 -25.49 -6.26
C LYS A 416 41.51 -25.92 -6.55
N ALA A 417 42.20 -25.18 -7.44
CA ALA A 417 43.61 -25.44 -7.76
C ALA A 417 44.55 -25.09 -6.59
N LEU A 418 44.26 -24.04 -5.83
CA LEU A 418 44.99 -23.68 -4.64
C LEU A 418 44.83 -24.72 -3.52
N LYS A 419 43.60 -25.22 -3.26
CA LYS A 419 43.34 -26.27 -2.27
C LYS A 419 43.94 -27.63 -2.66
N ALA A 420 44.21 -27.87 -3.93
CA ALA A 420 44.85 -29.10 -4.38
C ALA A 420 46.39 -29.05 -4.26
N LYS A 421 46.97 -27.87 -3.98
CA LYS A 421 48.39 -27.65 -3.75
C LYS A 421 48.78 -27.57 -2.26
N GLU A 422 47.80 -27.43 -1.37
CA GLU A 422 47.92 -27.60 0.08
C GLU A 422 47.69 -29.07 0.48
#